data_bc8c88a29d91010500d453c5be63d476
#
_entry.id   bc8c88a29d91010500d453c5be63d476
#
_cell.length_a   1.000
_cell.length_b   1.000
_cell.length_c   1.000
_cell.angle_alpha   90.00
_cell.angle_beta   90.00
_cell.angle_gamma   90.00
#
_symmetry.space_group_name_H-M   'P 1'
#
loop_
_entity.id
_entity.type
_entity.pdbx_description
1 polymer ?
#
loop_
_entity_poly.entity_id
_entity_poly.type
_entity_poly.pdbx_seq_one_letter_code
_entity_poly.pdbx_strand_id
1 'polypeptide(L)'
;MGKHTYYYQHETDDLVDSHNQSYQLPDDYSIFPTSRMGKIWSVIVRPLAHLVSFVYIRLILNARIEGKQKLAKAGNQGFFLYGNHTQAFGDAVLPLSIIEAKRYYAIGAQANWGIPILGKLVLPYFGLPIGENLDQSGKLIRAVSTVIKTGKVVVIYPEAHVWPYYTKIRPFSSTSMHFPIAANAPSFCMTTTYSKPKHGTRPKITVFIDGPFYPDTNLDKKEQQQKLHNQIFSAMQKSAEKSNYEYCTYHKI
;
A
#
# COMPACT_ATOMS: atom_id res chain seq x y z
N MET A 1 24.57 -13.35 0.36
CA MET A 1 23.71 -12.85 1.45
C MET A 1 22.97 -14.07 1.98
N GLY A 2 23.12 -14.39 3.26
CA GLY A 2 22.45 -15.52 3.90
C GLY A 2 20.94 -15.33 3.92
N LYS A 3 20.19 -16.42 3.99
CA LYS A 3 18.75 -16.39 4.26
C LYS A 3 18.55 -15.70 5.61
N HIS A 4 17.79 -14.62 5.66
CA HIS A 4 17.39 -14.02 6.92
C HIS A 4 16.30 -14.86 7.57
N THR A 5 16.46 -15.14 8.87
CA THR A 5 15.45 -15.83 9.67
C THR A 5 14.80 -14.82 10.60
N TYR A 6 13.48 -14.80 10.60
CA TYR A 6 12.66 -13.98 11.48
C TYR A 6 11.92 -14.87 12.47
N TYR A 7 11.81 -14.41 13.70
CA TYR A 7 11.04 -15.05 14.76
C TYR A 7 9.89 -14.14 15.15
N TYR A 8 8.71 -14.71 15.34
CA TYR A 8 7.50 -13.95 15.66
C TYR A 8 6.62 -14.71 16.64
N GLN A 9 5.83 -13.98 17.42
CA GLN A 9 4.82 -14.53 18.34
C GLN A 9 3.42 -14.40 17.72
N HIS A 10 3.14 -13.24 17.15
CA HIS A 10 1.86 -12.90 16.53
C HIS A 10 2.05 -12.45 15.09
N GLU A 11 1.07 -12.74 14.23
CA GLU A 11 1.11 -12.32 12.82
C GLU A 11 1.03 -10.79 12.62
N THR A 12 0.84 -10.06 13.71
CA THR A 12 0.85 -8.60 13.78
C THR A 12 2.17 -8.01 14.25
N ASP A 13 3.19 -8.83 14.52
CA ASP A 13 4.48 -8.34 15.01
C ASP A 13 5.16 -7.45 13.96
N ASP A 14 5.80 -6.37 14.43
CA ASP A 14 6.64 -5.53 13.60
C ASP A 14 8.06 -6.10 13.56
N LEU A 15 8.47 -6.58 12.40
CA LEU A 15 9.77 -7.22 12.18
C LEU A 15 10.80 -6.28 11.52
N VAL A 16 10.41 -5.05 11.24
CA VAL A 16 11.27 -4.05 10.63
C VAL A 16 11.32 -2.81 11.52
N ASP A 17 12.43 -2.64 12.23
CA ASP A 17 12.64 -1.46 13.05
C ASP A 17 12.58 -0.17 12.23
N SER A 18 11.61 0.67 12.53
CA SER A 18 11.58 2.06 12.08
C SER A 18 12.12 2.95 13.20
N HIS A 19 13.20 3.68 12.92
CA HIS A 19 13.92 4.52 13.90
C HIS A 19 13.09 5.65 14.56
N ASN A 20 11.81 5.81 14.24
CA ASN A 20 10.97 6.91 14.71
C ASN A 20 9.52 6.50 14.99
N GLN A 21 9.28 5.33 15.56
CA GLN A 21 7.92 4.82 15.84
C GLN A 21 7.09 5.76 16.74
N SER A 22 7.74 6.57 17.58
CA SER A 22 7.06 7.54 18.46
C SER A 22 6.78 8.89 17.81
N TYR A 23 7.11 9.09 16.52
CA TYR A 23 6.86 10.37 15.87
C TYR A 23 5.36 10.57 15.60
N GLN A 24 4.84 11.70 16.07
CA GLN A 24 3.46 12.12 15.87
C GLN A 24 3.40 13.42 15.09
N LEU A 25 2.43 13.54 14.23
CA LEU A 25 2.13 14.79 13.52
C LEU A 25 1.39 15.76 14.46
N PRO A 26 1.64 17.07 14.34
CA PRO A 26 0.87 18.08 15.07
C PRO A 26 -0.63 17.97 14.76
N ASP A 27 -1.48 18.31 15.73
CA ASP A 27 -2.92 18.24 15.55
C ASP A 27 -3.44 19.16 14.44
N ASP A 28 -2.76 20.27 14.18
CA ASP A 28 -3.07 21.22 13.11
C ASP A 28 -2.47 20.81 11.74
N TYR A 29 -1.82 19.64 11.65
CA TYR A 29 -1.22 19.17 10.39
C TYR A 29 -2.25 19.15 9.25
N SER A 30 -1.88 19.79 8.14
CA SER A 30 -2.66 19.77 6.91
C SER A 30 -2.21 18.61 6.01
N ILE A 31 -3.13 17.68 5.72
CA ILE A 31 -2.82 16.50 4.88
C ILE A 31 -2.40 16.90 3.48
N PHE A 32 -2.99 17.98 2.93
CA PHE A 32 -2.62 18.45 1.60
C PHE A 32 -1.84 19.75 1.66
N PRO A 33 -0.81 19.95 0.83
CA PRO A 33 -0.06 21.18 0.77
C PRO A 33 -0.96 22.36 0.37
N THR A 34 -1.06 23.36 1.24
CA THR A 34 -1.87 24.57 1.02
C THR A 34 -1.08 25.71 0.41
N SER A 35 0.24 25.79 0.70
CA SER A 35 1.10 26.86 0.26
C SER A 35 1.38 26.82 -1.25
N ARG A 36 1.65 28.02 -1.85
CA ARG A 36 2.08 28.11 -3.27
C ARG A 36 3.35 27.30 -3.53
N MET A 37 4.33 27.39 -2.63
CA MET A 37 5.58 26.63 -2.74
C MET A 37 5.34 25.12 -2.68
N GLY A 38 4.45 24.64 -1.80
CA GLY A 38 4.08 23.23 -1.73
C GLY A 38 3.44 22.74 -3.03
N LYS A 39 2.59 23.54 -3.66
CA LYS A 39 1.99 23.21 -4.97
C LYS A 39 3.04 23.11 -6.08
N ILE A 40 3.98 24.05 -6.13
CA ILE A 40 5.11 24.04 -7.08
C ILE A 40 5.97 22.80 -6.83
N TRP A 41 6.32 22.51 -5.57
CA TRP A 41 7.13 21.35 -5.20
C TRP A 41 6.47 20.03 -5.60
N SER A 42 5.14 19.93 -5.50
CA SER A 42 4.41 18.73 -5.93
C SER A 42 4.60 18.39 -7.41
N VAL A 43 4.75 19.41 -8.27
CA VAL A 43 4.99 19.22 -9.71
C VAL A 43 6.37 18.64 -9.99
N ILE A 44 7.34 18.88 -9.10
CA ILE A 44 8.71 18.36 -9.19
C ILE A 44 8.80 16.95 -8.55
N VAL A 45 8.27 16.81 -7.33
CA VAL A 45 8.40 15.57 -6.54
C VAL A 45 7.68 14.39 -7.20
N ARG A 46 6.50 14.62 -7.79
CA ARG A 46 5.72 13.52 -8.37
C ARG A 46 6.40 12.83 -9.56
N PRO A 47 6.91 13.53 -10.59
CA PRO A 47 7.65 12.87 -11.66
C PRO A 47 8.97 12.26 -11.18
N LEU A 48 9.66 12.91 -10.21
CA LEU A 48 10.89 12.36 -9.64
C LEU A 48 10.62 11.05 -8.90
N ALA A 49 9.57 10.98 -8.09
CA ALA A 49 9.17 9.74 -7.42
C ALA A 49 8.77 8.64 -8.42
N HIS A 50 8.14 9.01 -9.54
CA HIS A 50 7.85 8.06 -10.61
C HIS A 50 9.11 7.53 -11.28
N LEU A 51 10.10 8.39 -11.54
CA LEU A 51 11.40 7.99 -12.08
C LEU A 51 12.14 7.06 -11.12
N VAL A 52 12.19 7.40 -9.81
CA VAL A 52 12.78 6.54 -8.76
C VAL A 52 12.08 5.18 -8.73
N SER A 53 10.74 5.16 -8.77
CA SER A 53 9.96 3.92 -8.85
C SER A 53 10.32 3.12 -10.08
N PHE A 54 10.36 3.73 -11.25
CA PHE A 54 10.72 3.04 -12.49
C PHE A 54 12.10 2.40 -12.41
N VAL A 55 13.11 3.15 -11.98
CA VAL A 55 14.49 2.64 -11.83
C VAL A 55 14.52 1.49 -10.81
N TYR A 56 13.92 1.69 -9.64
CA TYR A 56 13.95 0.69 -8.58
C TYR A 56 13.21 -0.59 -8.96
N ILE A 57 11.98 -0.47 -9.43
CA ILE A 57 11.12 -1.62 -9.72
C ILE A 57 11.61 -2.36 -10.98
N ARG A 58 12.00 -1.63 -12.04
CA ARG A 58 12.35 -2.24 -13.32
C ARG A 58 13.82 -2.65 -13.42
N LEU A 59 14.73 -1.86 -12.87
CA LEU A 59 16.17 -2.09 -13.03
C LEU A 59 16.78 -2.81 -11.82
N ILE A 60 16.37 -2.44 -10.58
CA ILE A 60 16.96 -3.03 -9.38
C ILE A 60 16.23 -4.31 -8.99
N LEU A 61 14.90 -4.29 -8.89
CA LEU A 61 14.11 -5.46 -8.52
C LEU A 61 13.77 -6.35 -9.71
N ASN A 62 13.84 -5.84 -10.93
CA ASN A 62 13.42 -6.52 -12.15
C ASN A 62 12.03 -7.16 -12.01
N ALA A 63 11.11 -6.43 -11.35
CA ALA A 63 9.79 -6.94 -11.04
C ALA A 63 8.87 -6.92 -12.26
N ARG A 64 8.08 -7.97 -12.42
CA ARG A 64 7.02 -8.06 -13.44
C ARG A 64 5.69 -7.66 -12.82
N ILE A 65 4.85 -6.98 -13.60
CA ILE A 65 3.48 -6.62 -13.20
C ILE A 65 2.54 -7.31 -14.18
N GLU A 66 1.66 -8.15 -13.63
CA GLU A 66 0.65 -8.89 -14.39
C GLU A 66 -0.75 -8.42 -14.00
N GLY A 67 -1.64 -8.34 -14.99
CA GLY A 67 -3.02 -7.92 -14.75
C GLY A 67 -3.23 -6.40 -14.65
N LYS A 68 -2.22 -5.56 -14.91
CA LYS A 68 -2.31 -4.09 -14.84
C LYS A 68 -3.48 -3.54 -15.68
N GLN A 69 -3.80 -4.18 -16.81
CA GLN A 69 -4.92 -3.79 -17.67
C GLN A 69 -6.28 -3.87 -16.98
N LYS A 70 -6.42 -4.65 -15.90
CA LYS A 70 -7.66 -4.74 -15.12
C LYS A 70 -8.05 -3.39 -14.49
N LEU A 71 -7.04 -2.55 -14.16
CA LEU A 71 -7.28 -1.22 -13.60
C LEU A 71 -8.05 -0.29 -14.55
N ALA A 72 -7.98 -0.52 -15.86
CA ALA A 72 -8.75 0.25 -16.83
C ALA A 72 -10.27 0.11 -16.64
N LYS A 73 -10.73 -0.94 -15.95
CA LYS A 73 -12.15 -1.13 -15.62
C LYS A 73 -12.68 -0.08 -14.63
N ALA A 74 -11.82 0.62 -13.91
CA ALA A 74 -12.23 1.75 -13.08
C ALA A 74 -12.52 3.03 -13.90
N GLY A 75 -12.11 3.08 -15.18
CA GLY A 75 -12.24 4.28 -16.00
C GLY A 75 -11.55 5.49 -15.35
N ASN A 76 -12.27 6.60 -15.27
CA ASN A 76 -11.80 7.82 -14.63
C ASN A 76 -12.10 7.89 -13.12
N GLN A 77 -12.76 6.88 -12.57
CA GLN A 77 -13.10 6.86 -11.15
C GLN A 77 -11.84 6.70 -10.28
N GLY A 78 -11.91 7.25 -9.07
CA GLY A 78 -10.98 6.90 -8.01
C GLY A 78 -11.22 5.47 -7.55
N PHE A 79 -10.17 4.81 -7.08
CA PHE A 79 -10.27 3.44 -6.58
C PHE A 79 -9.30 3.18 -5.43
N PHE A 80 -9.53 2.08 -4.73
CA PHE A 80 -8.64 1.58 -3.69
C PHE A 80 -7.76 0.47 -4.24
N LEU A 81 -6.50 0.45 -3.82
CA LEU A 81 -5.54 -0.60 -4.18
C LEU A 81 -4.94 -1.20 -2.92
N TYR A 82 -5.32 -2.44 -2.59
CA TYR A 82 -4.84 -3.17 -1.43
C TYR A 82 -3.60 -3.99 -1.79
N GLY A 83 -2.57 -3.97 -0.94
CA GLY A 83 -1.33 -4.71 -1.16
C GLY A 83 -0.90 -5.55 0.03
N ASN A 84 -0.20 -6.67 -0.19
CA ASN A 84 0.55 -7.35 0.86
C ASN A 84 1.84 -6.59 1.15
N HIS A 85 2.26 -6.55 2.43
CA HIS A 85 3.33 -5.68 2.90
C HIS A 85 4.64 -6.46 3.12
N THR A 86 5.40 -6.63 2.04
CA THR A 86 6.54 -7.56 2.02
C THR A 86 7.86 -6.96 1.50
N GLN A 87 7.85 -5.68 1.13
CA GLN A 87 9.02 -4.97 0.61
C GLN A 87 9.18 -3.63 1.33
N ALA A 88 10.09 -3.51 2.29
CA ALA A 88 10.25 -2.32 3.14
C ALA A 88 10.29 -0.99 2.35
N PHE A 89 11.15 -0.88 1.33
CA PHE A 89 11.19 0.29 0.45
C PHE A 89 10.32 0.08 -0.82
N GLY A 90 10.28 -1.16 -1.31
CA GLY A 90 9.57 -1.50 -2.55
C GLY A 90 8.09 -1.16 -2.49
N ASP A 91 7.41 -1.43 -1.38
CA ASP A 91 5.97 -1.19 -1.24
C ASP A 91 5.61 0.30 -1.26
N ALA A 92 6.51 1.19 -0.85
CA ALA A 92 6.30 2.63 -0.98
C ALA A 92 6.33 3.12 -2.44
N VAL A 93 7.15 2.49 -3.29
CA VAL A 93 7.37 2.95 -4.68
C VAL A 93 6.72 2.04 -5.73
N LEU A 94 6.42 0.78 -5.42
CA LEU A 94 5.78 -0.16 -6.34
C LEU A 94 4.48 0.38 -6.96
N PRO A 95 3.55 0.97 -6.20
CA PRO A 95 2.32 1.50 -6.77
C PRO A 95 2.56 2.57 -7.83
N LEU A 96 3.65 3.35 -7.73
CA LEU A 96 4.00 4.38 -8.72
C LEU A 96 4.40 3.79 -10.08
N SER A 97 4.77 2.50 -10.16
CA SER A 97 4.99 1.81 -11.43
C SER A 97 3.69 1.27 -12.05
N ILE A 98 2.63 1.23 -11.26
CA ILE A 98 1.30 0.73 -11.63
C ILE A 98 0.36 1.89 -11.94
N ILE A 99 0.41 2.94 -11.12
CA ILE A 99 -0.47 4.10 -11.13
C ILE A 99 0.34 5.34 -11.49
N GLU A 100 -0.27 6.27 -12.23
CA GLU A 100 0.35 7.57 -12.48
C GLU A 100 0.59 8.33 -11.17
N ALA A 101 1.78 8.91 -11.01
CA ALA A 101 2.18 9.60 -9.78
C ALA A 101 1.22 10.74 -9.35
N LYS A 102 0.56 11.39 -10.31
CA LYS A 102 -0.45 12.43 -10.01
C LYS A 102 -1.72 11.87 -9.37
N ARG A 103 -1.99 10.57 -9.53
CA ARG A 103 -3.17 9.90 -8.97
C ARG A 103 -2.88 9.16 -7.67
N TYR A 104 -1.62 8.92 -7.32
CA TYR A 104 -1.21 8.07 -6.21
C TYR A 104 -1.27 8.77 -4.86
N TYR A 105 -1.90 8.12 -3.89
CA TYR A 105 -1.82 8.38 -2.45
C TYR A 105 -1.76 7.06 -1.69
N ALA A 106 -1.09 7.04 -0.53
CA ALA A 106 -1.01 5.85 0.32
C ALA A 106 -1.33 6.19 1.78
N ILE A 107 -2.09 5.34 2.45
CA ILE A 107 -2.29 5.42 3.89
C ILE A 107 -1.04 4.87 4.58
N GLY A 108 -0.54 5.57 5.59
CA GLY A 108 0.64 5.15 6.34
C GLY A 108 0.69 5.68 7.77
N ALA A 109 1.48 5.00 8.61
CA ALA A 109 1.70 5.40 9.99
C ALA A 109 2.38 6.77 10.08
N GLN A 110 2.06 7.57 11.10
CA GLN A 110 2.64 8.90 11.32
C GLN A 110 4.17 8.85 11.49
N ALA A 111 4.70 7.76 12.03
CA ALA A 111 6.13 7.51 12.16
C ALA A 111 6.91 7.73 10.84
N ASN A 112 6.28 7.45 9.69
CA ASN A 112 6.93 7.67 8.39
C ASN A 112 7.24 9.15 8.10
N TRP A 113 6.48 10.08 8.66
CA TRP A 113 6.75 11.53 8.53
C TRP A 113 7.97 11.97 9.36
N GLY A 114 8.38 11.17 10.33
CA GLY A 114 9.62 11.35 11.08
C GLY A 114 10.89 10.94 10.32
N ILE A 115 10.76 10.25 9.18
CA ILE A 115 11.93 9.85 8.36
C ILE A 115 12.59 11.11 7.77
N PRO A 116 13.90 11.34 8.02
CA PRO A 116 14.61 12.49 7.46
C PRO A 116 14.42 12.59 5.93
N ILE A 117 14.28 13.82 5.41
CA ILE A 117 14.09 14.12 3.98
C ILE A 117 12.75 13.57 3.45
N LEU A 118 12.51 12.25 3.52
CA LEU A 118 11.30 11.61 3.01
C LEU A 118 10.03 12.17 3.67
N GLY A 119 10.02 12.26 5.00
CA GLY A 119 8.87 12.74 5.76
C GLY A 119 8.48 14.19 5.45
N LYS A 120 9.47 15.06 5.21
CA LYS A 120 9.23 16.49 4.96
C LYS A 120 9.05 16.83 3.49
N LEU A 121 9.79 16.17 2.59
CA LEU A 121 9.87 16.58 1.18
C LEU A 121 9.05 15.70 0.23
N VAL A 122 8.64 14.50 0.64
CA VAL A 122 7.95 13.53 -0.23
C VAL A 122 6.58 13.16 0.31
N LEU A 123 6.49 12.70 1.56
CA LEU A 123 5.23 12.19 2.12
C LEU A 123 4.06 13.20 2.13
N PRO A 124 4.25 14.53 2.33
CA PRO A 124 3.14 15.48 2.24
C PRO A 124 2.42 15.49 0.87
N TYR A 125 3.03 14.92 -0.15
CA TYR A 125 2.48 14.86 -1.52
C TYR A 125 1.84 13.52 -1.89
N PHE A 126 2.08 12.48 -1.09
CA PHE A 126 1.62 11.12 -1.38
C PHE A 126 0.98 10.44 -0.19
N GLY A 127 1.28 10.87 1.02
CA GLY A 127 0.87 10.19 2.23
C GLY A 127 -0.45 10.71 2.81
N LEU A 128 -1.24 9.79 3.32
CA LEU A 128 -2.44 10.03 4.12
C LEU A 128 -2.15 9.43 5.50
N PRO A 129 -1.82 10.25 6.51
CA PRO A 129 -1.43 9.75 7.83
C PRO A 129 -2.62 9.09 8.54
N ILE A 130 -2.38 7.94 9.16
CA ILE A 130 -3.34 7.30 10.07
C ILE A 130 -3.54 8.21 11.27
N GLY A 131 -4.79 8.45 11.63
CA GLY A 131 -5.15 9.26 12.80
C GLY A 131 -4.97 8.47 14.08
N GLU A 132 -4.36 9.10 15.10
CA GLU A 132 -4.19 8.53 16.44
C GLU A 132 -5.29 9.00 17.41
N ASN A 133 -6.07 10.00 17.02
CA ASN A 133 -7.23 10.48 17.74
C ASN A 133 -8.43 10.67 16.78
N LEU A 134 -9.60 11.02 17.35
CA LEU A 134 -10.84 11.16 16.60
C LEU A 134 -10.78 12.29 15.55
N ASP A 135 -10.14 13.42 15.88
CA ASP A 135 -10.01 14.55 14.93
C ASP A 135 -9.13 14.18 13.75
N GLN A 136 -7.97 13.60 14.01
CA GLN A 136 -7.06 13.14 12.97
C GLN A 136 -7.69 12.03 12.11
N SER A 137 -8.43 11.11 12.73
CA SER A 137 -9.19 10.08 11.99
C SER A 137 -10.25 10.69 11.11
N GLY A 138 -10.97 11.71 11.59
CA GLY A 138 -11.92 12.50 10.81
C GLY A 138 -11.25 13.23 9.63
N LYS A 139 -10.04 13.79 9.82
CA LYS A 139 -9.24 14.40 8.75
C LYS A 139 -8.86 13.37 7.69
N LEU A 140 -8.41 12.18 8.09
CA LEU A 140 -8.09 11.09 7.17
C LEU A 140 -9.31 10.68 6.33
N ILE A 141 -10.46 10.46 6.94
CA ILE A 141 -11.69 10.06 6.23
C ILE A 141 -12.06 11.11 5.17
N ARG A 142 -12.04 12.39 5.53
CA ARG A 142 -12.30 13.49 4.58
C ARG A 142 -11.29 13.54 3.45
N ALA A 143 -10.00 13.33 3.76
CA ALA A 143 -8.93 13.32 2.77
C ALA A 143 -9.08 12.17 1.78
N VAL A 144 -9.34 10.95 2.27
CA VAL A 144 -9.61 9.76 1.43
C VAL A 144 -10.81 10.02 0.51
N SER A 145 -11.92 10.55 1.05
CA SER A 145 -13.10 10.89 0.25
C SER A 145 -12.76 11.91 -0.86
N THR A 146 -11.97 12.95 -0.55
CA THR A 146 -11.53 13.95 -1.53
C THR A 146 -10.66 13.33 -2.62
N VAL A 147 -9.71 12.48 -2.25
CA VAL A 147 -8.82 11.77 -3.18
C VAL A 147 -9.64 10.93 -4.15
N ILE A 148 -10.56 10.11 -3.64
CA ILE A 148 -11.38 9.22 -4.48
C ILE A 148 -12.32 10.02 -5.39
N LYS A 149 -13.03 11.03 -4.87
CA LYS A 149 -13.94 11.89 -5.66
C LYS A 149 -13.22 12.62 -6.81
N THR A 150 -11.91 12.86 -6.67
CA THR A 150 -11.11 13.52 -7.72
C THR A 150 -10.45 12.52 -8.69
N GLY A 151 -10.92 11.27 -8.75
CA GLY A 151 -10.43 10.25 -9.67
C GLY A 151 -9.05 9.70 -9.32
N LYS A 152 -8.59 9.87 -8.08
CA LYS A 152 -7.27 9.43 -7.63
C LYS A 152 -7.35 8.08 -6.91
N VAL A 153 -6.20 7.54 -6.55
CA VAL A 153 -6.06 6.19 -6.00
C VAL A 153 -5.52 6.25 -4.59
N VAL A 154 -6.14 5.49 -3.70
CA VAL A 154 -5.66 5.29 -2.33
C VAL A 154 -5.11 3.88 -2.20
N VAL A 155 -3.83 3.78 -1.88
CA VAL A 155 -3.14 2.51 -1.61
C VAL A 155 -3.19 2.21 -0.13
N ILE A 156 -3.51 0.96 0.21
CA ILE A 156 -3.63 0.47 1.58
C ILE A 156 -2.88 -0.85 1.70
N TYR A 157 -2.03 -0.96 2.70
CA TYR A 157 -1.39 -2.20 3.12
C TYR A 157 -2.08 -2.69 4.41
N PRO A 158 -3.13 -3.53 4.31
CA PRO A 158 -3.98 -3.83 5.45
C PRO A 158 -3.31 -4.73 6.49
N GLU A 159 -2.19 -5.36 6.15
CA GLU A 159 -1.35 -6.14 7.06
C GLU A 159 -0.58 -5.29 8.08
N ALA A 160 -0.58 -3.95 7.92
CA ALA A 160 0.05 -2.92 8.73
C ALA A 160 1.59 -2.97 8.75
N HIS A 161 2.21 -4.06 9.19
CA HIS A 161 3.66 -4.20 9.33
C HIS A 161 4.32 -4.92 8.16
N VAL A 162 5.57 -4.57 7.84
CA VAL A 162 6.34 -5.20 6.77
C VAL A 162 6.90 -6.53 7.24
N TRP A 163 6.62 -7.60 6.51
CA TRP A 163 7.31 -8.88 6.68
C TRP A 163 8.15 -9.18 5.43
N PRO A 164 9.46 -8.93 5.46
CA PRO A 164 10.30 -8.95 4.27
C PRO A 164 10.26 -10.28 3.52
N TYR A 165 9.87 -10.25 2.25
CA TYR A 165 9.79 -11.41 1.36
C TYR A 165 8.86 -12.54 1.85
N TYR A 166 7.88 -12.22 2.71
CA TYR A 166 6.90 -13.21 3.15
C TYR A 166 6.03 -13.67 1.97
N THR A 167 5.81 -14.98 1.86
CA THR A 167 5.20 -15.58 0.67
C THR A 167 3.70 -15.83 0.80
N LYS A 168 3.14 -15.65 2.00
CA LYS A 168 1.71 -15.82 2.29
C LYS A 168 1.06 -14.46 2.54
N ILE A 169 -0.26 -14.46 2.68
CA ILE A 169 -1.01 -13.27 3.10
C ILE A 169 -1.33 -13.43 4.58
N ARG A 170 -0.91 -12.43 5.39
CA ARG A 170 -1.23 -12.41 6.83
C ARG A 170 -2.68 -11.98 7.02
N PRO A 171 -3.36 -12.51 8.04
CA PRO A 171 -4.69 -12.05 8.41
C PRO A 171 -4.71 -10.54 8.67
N PHE A 172 -5.73 -9.87 8.19
CA PHE A 172 -5.97 -8.47 8.45
C PHE A 172 -7.45 -8.18 8.69
N SER A 173 -7.74 -7.09 9.40
CA SER A 173 -9.09 -6.69 9.73
C SER A 173 -9.85 -6.17 8.50
N SER A 174 -11.17 -6.37 8.49
CA SER A 174 -12.07 -5.74 7.51
C SER A 174 -12.25 -4.22 7.72
N THR A 175 -11.64 -3.63 8.74
CA THR A 175 -11.81 -2.22 9.12
C THR A 175 -11.51 -1.26 7.96
N SER A 176 -10.44 -1.49 7.19
CA SER A 176 -10.09 -0.62 6.06
C SER A 176 -11.11 -0.65 4.91
N MET A 177 -12.00 -1.65 4.88
CA MET A 177 -13.05 -1.76 3.86
C MET A 177 -14.16 -0.70 4.03
N HIS A 178 -14.22 -0.02 5.19
CA HIS A 178 -15.14 1.10 5.37
C HIS A 178 -14.91 2.22 4.35
N PHE A 179 -13.66 2.43 3.89
CA PHE A 179 -13.33 3.48 2.92
C PHE A 179 -14.00 3.26 1.54
N PRO A 180 -13.82 2.10 0.87
CA PRO A 180 -14.50 1.86 -0.40
C PRO A 180 -16.01 1.82 -0.28
N ILE A 181 -16.56 1.34 0.84
CA ILE A 181 -18.01 1.33 1.07
C ILE A 181 -18.55 2.75 1.22
N ALA A 182 -17.91 3.59 2.05
CA ALA A 182 -18.32 4.98 2.23
C ALA A 182 -18.21 5.81 0.95
N ALA A 183 -17.24 5.49 0.08
CA ALA A 183 -17.03 6.17 -1.19
C ALA A 183 -17.81 5.56 -2.36
N ASN A 184 -18.45 4.40 -2.18
CA ASN A 184 -19.03 3.56 -3.23
C ASN A 184 -18.08 3.42 -4.43
N ALA A 185 -16.82 3.07 -4.16
CA ALA A 185 -15.75 3.04 -5.13
C ALA A 185 -15.16 1.64 -5.31
N PRO A 186 -14.68 1.30 -6.53
CA PRO A 186 -14.06 0.00 -6.79
C PRO A 186 -12.77 -0.18 -6.00
N SER A 187 -12.50 -1.42 -5.67
CA SER A 187 -11.25 -1.88 -5.05
C SER A 187 -10.54 -2.85 -5.96
N PHE A 188 -9.22 -2.83 -5.92
CA PHE A 188 -8.34 -3.80 -6.54
C PHE A 188 -7.35 -4.30 -5.50
N CYS A 189 -6.71 -5.42 -5.77
CA CYS A 189 -5.54 -5.82 -4.99
C CYS A 189 -4.32 -6.01 -5.88
N MET A 190 -3.15 -5.79 -5.30
CA MET A 190 -1.83 -6.09 -5.86
C MET A 190 -1.12 -7.04 -4.92
N THR A 191 -0.74 -8.21 -5.43
CA THR A 191 -0.08 -9.24 -4.63
C THR A 191 1.34 -9.44 -5.13
N THR A 192 2.31 -9.08 -4.31
CA THR A 192 3.74 -9.32 -4.56
C THR A 192 4.07 -10.77 -4.24
N THR A 193 4.67 -11.47 -5.19
CA THR A 193 5.04 -12.88 -5.11
C THR A 193 6.49 -13.11 -5.45
N TYR A 194 7.04 -14.22 -4.96
CA TYR A 194 8.46 -14.54 -5.03
C TYR A 194 8.69 -15.90 -5.69
N SER A 195 9.44 -15.92 -6.77
CA SER A 195 9.78 -17.14 -7.49
C SER A 195 11.29 -17.38 -7.49
N LYS A 196 11.68 -18.66 -7.64
CA LYS A 196 13.09 -19.06 -7.72
C LYS A 196 13.80 -18.32 -8.86
N PRO A 197 14.95 -17.69 -8.60
CA PRO A 197 15.71 -17.04 -9.65
C PRO A 197 16.36 -18.06 -10.58
N LYS A 198 16.63 -17.66 -11.83
CA LYS A 198 17.44 -18.48 -12.75
C LYS A 198 18.91 -18.51 -12.34
N HIS A 199 19.42 -17.40 -11.84
CA HIS A 199 20.81 -17.23 -11.40
C HIS A 199 20.83 -16.43 -10.10
N GLY A 200 21.80 -16.73 -9.22
CA GLY A 200 21.97 -16.05 -7.93
C GLY A 200 20.93 -16.47 -6.89
N THR A 201 20.76 -15.64 -5.86
CA THR A 201 19.89 -15.92 -4.70
C THR A 201 18.69 -14.97 -4.58
N ARG A 202 18.71 -13.81 -5.27
CA ARG A 202 17.59 -12.84 -5.21
C ARG A 202 16.36 -13.41 -5.87
N PRO A 203 15.19 -13.39 -5.22
CA PRO A 203 13.96 -13.90 -5.81
C PRO A 203 13.56 -13.08 -7.04
N LYS A 204 12.94 -13.75 -7.99
CA LYS A 204 12.21 -13.09 -9.07
C LYS A 204 10.87 -12.60 -8.49
N ILE A 205 10.58 -11.33 -8.68
CA ILE A 205 9.37 -10.69 -8.17
C ILE A 205 8.33 -10.58 -9.27
N THR A 206 7.11 -11.02 -8.97
CA THR A 206 5.94 -10.77 -9.83
C THR A 206 4.82 -10.20 -8.98
N VAL A 207 4.19 -9.12 -9.47
CA VAL A 207 3.05 -8.47 -8.82
C VAL A 207 1.80 -8.76 -9.63
N PHE A 208 0.81 -9.40 -9.02
CA PHE A 208 -0.46 -9.71 -9.65
C PHE A 208 -1.51 -8.68 -9.25
N ILE A 209 -2.23 -8.15 -10.23
CA ILE A 209 -3.36 -7.23 -10.02
C ILE A 209 -4.65 -7.99 -10.22
N ASP A 210 -5.54 -7.94 -9.23
CA ASP A 210 -6.87 -8.53 -9.28
C ASP A 210 -7.96 -7.52 -8.94
N GLY A 211 -9.20 -7.81 -9.35
CA GLY A 211 -10.34 -6.92 -9.26
C GLY A 211 -10.91 -6.54 -10.64
N PRO A 212 -11.84 -5.57 -10.72
CA PRO A 212 -12.38 -4.78 -9.61
C PRO A 212 -13.31 -5.57 -8.68
N PHE A 213 -13.30 -5.19 -7.42
CA PHE A 213 -14.24 -5.61 -6.38
C PHE A 213 -15.10 -4.41 -6.00
N TYR A 214 -16.41 -4.58 -5.93
CA TYR A 214 -17.34 -3.49 -5.62
C TYR A 214 -18.05 -3.76 -4.28
N PRO A 215 -18.36 -2.70 -3.51
CA PRO A 215 -19.31 -2.81 -2.40
C PRO A 215 -20.67 -3.35 -2.90
N ASP A 216 -21.28 -4.24 -2.14
CA ASP A 216 -22.61 -4.73 -2.43
C ASP A 216 -23.66 -3.89 -1.69
N THR A 217 -24.25 -2.92 -2.40
CA THR A 217 -25.18 -1.95 -1.81
C THR A 217 -26.50 -2.57 -1.32
N ASN A 218 -26.78 -3.85 -1.61
CA ASN A 218 -27.95 -4.55 -1.12
C ASN A 218 -27.77 -5.10 0.32
N LEU A 219 -26.54 -5.06 0.85
CA LEU A 219 -26.18 -5.54 2.16
C LEU A 219 -26.05 -4.39 3.15
N ASP A 220 -26.18 -4.66 4.45
CA ASP A 220 -25.81 -3.68 5.45
C ASP A 220 -24.29 -3.37 5.45
N LYS A 221 -23.88 -2.29 6.11
CA LYS A 221 -22.48 -1.83 6.05
C LYS A 221 -21.49 -2.85 6.59
N LYS A 222 -21.86 -3.60 7.62
CA LYS A 222 -20.98 -4.61 8.25
C LYS A 222 -20.82 -5.82 7.32
N GLU A 223 -21.92 -6.26 6.72
CA GLU A 223 -21.93 -7.34 5.74
C GLU A 223 -21.16 -6.96 4.49
N GLN A 224 -21.33 -5.72 3.99
CA GLN A 224 -20.53 -5.19 2.89
C GLN A 224 -19.03 -5.24 3.20
N GLN A 225 -18.62 -4.80 4.40
CA GLN A 225 -17.21 -4.84 4.82
C GLN A 225 -16.66 -6.27 4.82
N GLN A 226 -17.40 -7.19 5.41
CA GLN A 226 -16.96 -8.58 5.48
C GLN A 226 -16.89 -9.24 4.10
N LYS A 227 -17.90 -8.99 3.26
CA LYS A 227 -17.94 -9.54 1.89
C LYS A 227 -16.77 -9.01 1.05
N LEU A 228 -16.55 -7.70 1.06
CA LEU A 228 -15.48 -7.07 0.31
C LEU A 228 -14.10 -7.52 0.81
N HIS A 229 -13.92 -7.60 2.13
CA HIS A 229 -12.72 -8.17 2.75
C HIS A 229 -12.45 -9.59 2.24
N ASN A 230 -13.45 -10.48 2.32
CA ASN A 230 -13.29 -11.87 1.92
C ASN A 230 -12.92 -12.00 0.44
N GLN A 231 -13.51 -11.17 -0.43
CA GLN A 231 -13.19 -11.17 -1.86
C GLN A 231 -11.73 -10.75 -2.11
N ILE A 232 -11.27 -9.66 -1.47
CA ILE A 232 -9.90 -9.14 -1.62
C ILE A 232 -8.91 -10.14 -1.01
N PHE A 233 -9.16 -10.60 0.21
CA PHE A 233 -8.29 -11.54 0.91
C PHE A 233 -8.12 -12.85 0.14
N SER A 234 -9.22 -13.44 -0.35
CA SER A 234 -9.17 -14.68 -1.15
C SER A 234 -8.42 -14.48 -2.48
N ALA A 235 -8.60 -13.33 -3.14
CA ALA A 235 -7.87 -13.02 -4.37
C ALA A 235 -6.36 -12.86 -4.12
N MET A 236 -5.99 -12.19 -3.02
CA MET A 236 -4.59 -12.06 -2.62
C MET A 236 -3.98 -13.41 -2.25
N GLN A 237 -4.69 -14.27 -1.47
CA GLN A 237 -4.24 -15.61 -1.14
C GLN A 237 -4.00 -16.45 -2.41
N LYS A 238 -4.97 -16.49 -3.33
CA LYS A 238 -4.85 -17.21 -4.60
C LYS A 238 -3.66 -16.73 -5.44
N SER A 239 -3.37 -15.44 -5.42
CA SER A 239 -2.20 -14.90 -6.11
C SER A 239 -0.90 -15.23 -5.37
N ALA A 240 -0.90 -15.23 -4.02
CA ALA A 240 0.26 -15.58 -3.21
C ALA A 240 0.70 -17.06 -3.38
N GLU A 241 -0.22 -17.99 -3.69
CA GLU A 241 0.09 -19.40 -4.00
C GLU A 241 1.07 -19.56 -5.18
N LYS A 242 1.23 -18.53 -6.02
CA LYS A 242 2.22 -18.52 -7.10
C LYS A 242 3.65 -18.30 -6.61
N SER A 243 3.83 -17.97 -5.33
CA SER A 243 5.16 -17.93 -4.70
C SER A 243 5.69 -19.36 -4.53
N ASN A 244 6.90 -19.62 -5.00
CA ASN A 244 7.56 -20.93 -4.90
C ASN A 244 9.01 -20.83 -4.42
N TYR A 245 9.37 -19.69 -3.81
CA TYR A 245 10.71 -19.46 -3.29
C TYR A 245 10.69 -18.66 -1.99
N GLU A 246 11.10 -19.29 -0.91
CA GLU A 246 11.28 -18.67 0.40
C GLU A 246 12.69 -18.06 0.49
N TYR A 247 12.77 -16.75 0.35
CA TYR A 247 14.01 -16.00 0.49
C TYR A 247 14.36 -15.70 1.94
N CYS A 248 13.35 -15.49 2.78
CA CYS A 248 13.44 -15.38 4.23
C CYS A 248 12.66 -16.52 4.89
N THR A 249 13.12 -16.98 6.05
CA THR A 249 12.46 -18.02 6.83
C THR A 249 11.79 -17.40 8.04
N TYR A 250 10.58 -17.87 8.39
CA TYR A 250 9.79 -17.35 9.49
C TYR A 250 9.44 -18.47 10.46
N HIS A 251 9.74 -18.28 11.74
CA HIS A 251 9.46 -19.24 12.81
C HIS A 251 8.58 -18.59 13.87
N LYS A 252 7.46 -19.25 14.16
CA LYS A 252 6.62 -18.86 15.29
C LYS A 252 7.23 -19.44 16.57
N ILE A 253 7.37 -18.61 17.62
CA ILE A 253 7.91 -18.95 18.94
C ILE A 253 6.83 -18.86 20.01
#